data_de6a7fc7d7d683e85a53201f8fd778b7
#
_entry.id   de6a7fc7d7d683e85a53201f8fd778b7
#
_cell.length_a   1.000
_cell.length_b   1.000
_cell.length_c   1.000
_cell.angle_alpha   90.00
_cell.angle_beta   90.00
_cell.angle_gamma   90.00
#
_symmetry.space_group_name_H-M   'P 1'
#
loop_
_entity.id
_entity.type
_entity.pdbx_description
1 polymer ?
#
loop_
_entity_poly.entity_id
_entity_poly.type
_entity_poly.pdbx_seq_one_letter_code
_entity_poly.pdbx_strand_id
1 'polypeptide(L)'
;SRLYGYDSLSIKIRDYYYFYKEYWGNLSRRDEEQLKEVTSFIKPKLMQIEITSTDDLYNPNKISALPQFPNKQETDEQIRRILELTNSIEARNFFKKNYLRHRRYLLIMKKAEEDTKQLILEVEEKLLANI
;
A
#
# COMPACT_ATOMS: atom_id res chain seq x y z
N SER A 1 -20.64 37.76 5.46
CA SER A 1 -19.69 36.76 5.00
C SER A 1 -19.66 36.69 3.47
N ARG A 2 -18.48 36.62 2.90
CA ARG A 2 -18.28 36.44 1.45
C ARG A 2 -18.84 35.12 0.92
N LEU A 3 -19.19 34.20 1.81
CA LEU A 3 -19.73 32.89 1.50
C LEU A 3 -21.25 32.80 1.72
N TYR A 4 -21.92 33.95 1.82
CA TYR A 4 -23.37 33.96 1.90
C TYR A 4 -24.01 33.27 0.70
N GLY A 5 -24.88 32.30 0.94
CA GLY A 5 -25.42 31.42 -0.10
C GLY A 5 -24.58 30.17 -0.39
N TYR A 6 -23.36 30.09 0.16
CA TYR A 6 -22.47 28.93 0.04
C TYR A 6 -22.21 28.21 1.38
N ASP A 7 -22.95 28.57 2.41
CA ASP A 7 -22.69 28.07 3.78
C ASP A 7 -22.74 26.53 3.85
N SER A 8 -23.72 25.92 3.21
CA SER A 8 -23.86 24.47 3.15
C SER A 8 -22.67 23.80 2.43
N LEU A 9 -22.25 24.36 1.31
CA LEU A 9 -21.12 23.85 0.53
C LEU A 9 -19.79 24.06 1.28
N SER A 10 -19.62 25.23 1.92
CA SER A 10 -18.46 25.54 2.73
C SER A 10 -18.29 24.55 3.88
N ILE A 11 -19.38 24.18 4.55
CA ILE A 11 -19.38 23.15 5.60
C ILE A 11 -18.98 21.78 5.03
N LYS A 12 -19.52 21.39 3.88
CA LYS A 12 -19.16 20.13 3.21
C LYS A 12 -17.68 20.07 2.85
N ILE A 13 -17.13 21.14 2.32
CA ILE A 13 -15.70 21.24 1.98
C ILE A 13 -14.84 21.10 3.23
N ARG A 14 -15.17 21.84 4.28
CA ARG A 14 -14.47 21.76 5.57
C ARG A 14 -14.52 20.37 6.15
N ASP A 15 -15.69 19.75 6.18
CA ASP A 15 -15.89 18.41 6.75
C ASP A 15 -15.16 17.34 5.92
N TYR A 16 -15.11 17.50 4.61
CA TYR A 16 -14.34 16.65 3.71
C TYR A 16 -12.85 16.68 4.06
N TYR A 17 -12.24 17.87 4.16
CA TYR A 17 -10.82 18.01 4.51
C TYR A 17 -10.52 17.48 5.91
N TYR A 18 -11.36 17.79 6.88
CA TYR A 18 -11.19 17.33 8.24
C TYR A 18 -11.28 15.80 8.33
N PHE A 19 -12.29 15.22 7.72
CA PHE A 19 -12.50 13.78 7.70
C PHE A 19 -11.31 13.06 7.06
N TYR A 20 -10.87 13.47 5.90
CA TYR A 20 -9.77 12.82 5.20
C TYR A 20 -8.43 13.03 5.90
N LYS A 21 -8.16 14.21 6.44
CA LYS A 21 -6.95 14.47 7.21
C LYS A 21 -6.82 13.52 8.40
N GLU A 22 -7.86 13.38 9.20
CA GLU A 22 -7.86 12.48 10.34
C GLU A 22 -7.87 11.01 9.93
N TYR A 23 -8.70 10.68 8.98
CA TYR A 23 -8.85 9.31 8.49
C TYR A 23 -7.56 8.77 7.87
N TRP A 24 -6.92 9.54 7.00
CA TRP A 24 -5.64 9.19 6.40
C TRP A 24 -4.52 9.10 7.42
N GLY A 25 -4.47 10.00 8.38
CA GLY A 25 -3.51 9.96 9.46
C GLY A 25 -3.60 8.67 10.27
N ASN A 26 -4.81 8.27 10.66
CA ASN A 26 -5.06 7.02 11.37
C ASN A 26 -4.78 5.79 10.52
N LEU A 27 -5.13 5.83 9.25
CA LEU A 27 -4.89 4.74 8.31
C LEU A 27 -3.40 4.51 8.08
N SER A 28 -2.65 5.57 7.84
CA SER A 28 -1.18 5.51 7.68
C SER A 28 -0.50 4.94 8.91
N ARG A 29 -0.91 5.35 10.10
CA ARG A 29 -0.36 4.81 11.35
C ARG A 29 -0.63 3.32 11.50
N ARG A 30 -1.84 2.88 11.22
CA ARG A 30 -2.20 1.46 11.25
C ARG A 30 -1.42 0.66 10.21
N ASP A 31 -1.23 1.23 9.04
CA ASP A 31 -0.46 0.60 7.97
C ASP A 31 1.02 0.42 8.35
N GLU A 32 1.63 1.43 8.96
CA GLU A 32 2.99 1.34 9.50
C GLU A 32 3.13 0.28 10.59
N GLU A 33 2.18 0.21 11.51
CA GLU A 33 2.15 -0.81 12.56
C GLU A 33 2.06 -2.23 11.96
N GLN A 34 1.20 -2.42 10.98
CA GLN A 34 1.07 -3.68 10.27
C GLN A 34 2.31 -4.02 9.46
N LEU A 35 2.94 -3.03 8.82
CA LEU A 35 4.18 -3.21 8.09
C LEU A 35 5.33 -3.67 9.01
N LYS A 36 5.40 -3.13 10.23
CA LYS A 36 6.37 -3.57 11.24
C LYS A 36 6.14 -5.03 11.65
N GLU A 37 4.88 -5.41 11.86
CA GLU A 37 4.49 -6.80 12.14
C GLU A 37 4.92 -7.75 11.03
N VAL A 38 4.63 -7.35 9.80
CA VAL A 38 5.00 -8.04 8.57
C VAL A 38 6.51 -8.23 8.46
N THR A 39 7.25 -7.14 8.64
CA THR A 39 8.70 -7.15 8.54
C THR A 39 9.33 -8.02 9.62
N SER A 40 8.81 -8.00 10.85
CA SER A 40 9.30 -8.84 11.93
C SER A 40 9.02 -10.33 11.71
N PHE A 41 7.97 -10.67 10.98
CA PHE A 41 7.68 -12.06 10.62
C PHE A 41 8.55 -12.56 9.47
N ILE A 42 8.68 -11.79 8.39
CA ILE A 42 9.36 -12.22 7.17
C ILE A 42 10.86 -12.10 7.27
N LYS A 43 11.38 -11.03 7.87
CA LYS A 43 12.82 -10.75 7.90
C LYS A 43 13.68 -11.91 8.43
N PRO A 44 13.35 -12.55 9.57
CA PRO A 44 14.14 -13.69 10.05
C PRO A 44 14.13 -14.89 9.11
N LYS A 45 13.04 -15.07 8.36
CA LYS A 45 12.86 -16.18 7.43
C LYS A 45 13.57 -15.94 6.10
N LEU A 46 13.56 -14.71 5.61
CA LEU A 46 14.33 -14.31 4.44
C LEU A 46 15.86 -14.41 4.68
N MET A 47 16.30 -14.19 5.89
CA MET A 47 17.72 -14.36 6.26
C MET A 47 18.22 -15.82 6.19
N GLN A 48 17.32 -16.79 6.10
CA GLN A 48 17.64 -18.19 5.88
C GLN A 48 17.81 -18.55 4.39
N ILE A 49 17.48 -17.62 3.50
CA ILE A 49 17.61 -17.78 2.06
C ILE A 49 18.88 -17.03 1.64
N GLU A 50 19.78 -17.73 0.96
CA GLU A 50 20.98 -17.12 0.43
C GLU A 50 20.62 -16.10 -0.66
N ILE A 51 20.88 -14.82 -0.38
CA ILE A 51 20.69 -13.74 -1.34
C ILE A 51 22.07 -13.47 -1.94
N THR A 52 22.21 -13.74 -3.23
CA THR A 52 23.36 -13.25 -4.00
C THR A 52 23.43 -11.73 -3.88
N SER A 53 24.65 -11.22 -3.68
CA SER A 53 24.96 -9.83 -3.40
C SER A 53 24.00 -8.83 -4.06
N THR A 54 23.22 -8.11 -3.24
CA THR A 54 22.29 -7.07 -3.70
C THR A 54 23.00 -5.89 -4.35
N ASP A 55 24.29 -5.67 -4.04
CA ASP A 55 25.10 -4.60 -4.60
C ASP A 55 25.26 -4.71 -6.12
N ASP A 56 25.34 -5.93 -6.62
CA ASP A 56 25.43 -6.18 -8.05
C ASP A 56 24.12 -5.94 -8.79
N LEU A 57 22.98 -6.06 -8.11
CA LEU A 57 21.65 -5.79 -8.67
C LEU A 57 21.39 -4.31 -8.89
N TYR A 58 22.06 -3.45 -8.12
CA TYR A 58 21.88 -1.99 -8.22
C TYR A 58 22.90 -1.31 -9.12
N ASN A 59 23.89 -2.03 -9.63
CA ASN A 59 24.87 -1.48 -10.54
C ASN A 59 24.53 -1.82 -11.99
N PRO A 60 23.99 -0.87 -12.79
CA PRO A 60 23.58 -1.15 -14.16
C PRO A 60 24.71 -1.62 -15.06
N ASN A 61 25.97 -1.30 -14.74
CA ASN A 61 27.13 -1.74 -15.49
C ASN A 61 27.51 -3.21 -15.21
N LYS A 62 27.03 -3.76 -14.12
CA LYS A 62 27.29 -5.14 -13.70
C LYS A 62 26.13 -6.11 -13.96
N ILE A 63 24.96 -5.61 -14.34
CA ILE A 63 23.77 -6.46 -14.58
C ILE A 63 24.05 -7.52 -15.65
N SER A 64 24.82 -7.19 -16.68
CA SER A 64 25.20 -8.16 -17.73
C SER A 64 26.27 -9.16 -17.28
N ALA A 65 26.94 -8.89 -16.17
CA ALA A 65 27.99 -9.72 -15.60
C ALA A 65 27.53 -10.50 -14.36
N LEU A 66 26.26 -10.39 -13.99
CA LEU A 66 25.70 -11.20 -12.91
C LEU A 66 25.94 -12.68 -13.20
N PRO A 67 26.51 -13.44 -12.26
CA PRO A 67 26.62 -14.88 -12.45
C PRO A 67 25.24 -15.44 -12.74
N GLN A 68 25.18 -16.25 -13.79
CA GLN A 68 23.96 -17.00 -14.05
C GLN A 68 23.57 -17.69 -12.74
N PHE A 69 22.31 -17.57 -12.41
CA PHE A 69 21.68 -18.08 -11.20
C PHE A 69 22.32 -19.38 -10.67
N PRO A 70 22.20 -19.62 -9.36
CA PRO A 70 22.70 -20.84 -8.73
C PRO A 70 22.40 -22.07 -9.61
N ASN A 71 23.26 -23.05 -9.57
CA ASN A 71 23.06 -24.28 -10.31
C ASN A 71 21.66 -24.87 -10.01
N LYS A 72 21.19 -25.78 -10.85
CA LYS A 72 19.84 -26.35 -10.73
C LYS A 72 19.56 -26.89 -9.33
N GLN A 73 20.54 -27.51 -8.68
CA GLN A 73 20.39 -28.08 -7.33
C GLN A 73 20.15 -26.99 -6.28
N GLU A 74 20.90 -25.88 -6.33
CA GLU A 74 20.72 -24.75 -5.43
C GLU A 74 19.39 -24.06 -5.67
N THR A 75 18.96 -23.93 -6.92
CA THR A 75 17.65 -23.38 -7.29
C THR A 75 16.51 -24.23 -6.74
N ASP A 76 16.59 -25.55 -6.91
CA ASP A 76 15.58 -26.49 -6.40
C ASP A 76 15.50 -26.46 -4.88
N GLU A 77 16.63 -26.32 -4.21
CA GLU A 77 16.70 -26.22 -2.76
C GLU A 77 16.10 -24.89 -2.25
N GLN A 78 16.36 -23.80 -2.92
CA GLN A 78 15.75 -22.50 -2.63
C GLN A 78 14.24 -22.53 -2.82
N ILE A 79 13.77 -23.12 -3.91
CA ILE A 79 12.33 -23.29 -4.19
C ILE A 79 11.68 -24.11 -3.09
N ARG A 80 12.30 -25.19 -2.68
CA ARG A 80 11.82 -26.03 -1.59
C ARG A 80 11.69 -25.25 -0.28
N ARG A 81 12.69 -24.46 0.09
CA ARG A 81 12.66 -23.59 1.30
C ARG A 81 11.55 -22.54 1.20
N ILE A 82 11.35 -21.92 0.05
CA ILE A 82 10.27 -20.97 -0.18
C ILE A 82 8.90 -21.65 -0.02
N LEU A 83 8.75 -22.85 -0.59
CA LEU A 83 7.52 -23.62 -0.49
C LEU A 83 7.23 -24.05 0.96
N GLU A 84 8.23 -24.50 1.70
CA GLU A 84 8.10 -24.80 3.12
C GLU A 84 7.67 -23.57 3.92
N LEU A 85 8.26 -22.41 3.63
CA LEU A 85 7.90 -21.14 4.26
C LEU A 85 6.46 -20.76 3.98
N THR A 86 6.02 -20.91 2.72
CA THR A 86 4.66 -20.49 2.29
C THR A 86 3.58 -21.50 2.68
N ASN A 87 3.93 -22.74 2.99
CA ASN A 87 2.98 -23.79 3.38
C ASN A 87 2.61 -23.79 4.87
N SER A 88 3.31 -23.05 5.71
CA SER A 88 2.94 -22.96 7.11
C SER A 88 1.61 -22.21 7.30
N ILE A 89 0.85 -22.59 8.33
CA ILE A 89 -0.39 -21.90 8.68
C ILE A 89 -0.11 -20.42 8.98
N GLU A 90 0.99 -20.16 9.66
CA GLU A 90 1.43 -18.81 10.02
C GLU A 90 1.70 -17.95 8.79
N ALA A 91 2.43 -18.49 7.81
CA ALA A 91 2.69 -17.80 6.56
C ALA A 91 1.40 -17.56 5.75
N ARG A 92 0.53 -18.54 5.67
CA ARG A 92 -0.77 -18.39 5.00
C ARG A 92 -1.63 -17.32 5.65
N ASN A 93 -1.68 -17.28 6.97
CA ASN A 93 -2.39 -16.24 7.70
C ASN A 93 -1.78 -14.86 7.45
N PHE A 94 -0.47 -14.79 7.41
CA PHE A 94 0.25 -13.57 7.08
C PHE A 94 -0.10 -13.05 5.67
N PHE A 95 -0.07 -13.89 4.66
CA PHE A 95 -0.43 -13.50 3.29
C PHE A 95 -1.90 -13.10 3.18
N LYS A 96 -2.81 -13.79 3.87
CA LYS A 96 -4.22 -13.42 3.92
C LYS A 96 -4.43 -12.07 4.58
N LYS A 97 -3.78 -11.80 5.70
CA LYS A 97 -3.85 -10.49 6.37
C LYS A 97 -3.37 -9.36 5.46
N ASN A 98 -2.24 -9.57 4.77
CA ASN A 98 -1.73 -8.58 3.83
C ASN A 98 -2.66 -8.36 2.65
N TYR A 99 -3.20 -9.40 2.08
CA TYR A 99 -4.18 -9.31 1.01
C TYR A 99 -5.39 -8.48 1.44
N LEU A 100 -5.96 -8.78 2.60
CA LEU A 100 -7.10 -8.05 3.15
C LEU A 100 -6.75 -6.59 3.46
N ARG A 101 -5.55 -6.33 3.94
CA ARG A 101 -5.05 -4.96 4.16
C ARG A 101 -5.03 -4.16 2.87
N HIS A 102 -4.40 -4.69 1.83
CA HIS A 102 -4.34 -4.03 0.53
C HIS A 102 -5.71 -3.84 -0.10
N ARG A 103 -6.57 -4.85 -0.02
CA ARG A 103 -7.94 -4.76 -0.52
C ARG A 103 -8.73 -3.66 0.18
N ARG A 104 -8.64 -3.59 1.50
CA ARG A 104 -9.28 -2.52 2.28
C ARG A 104 -8.77 -1.15 1.83
N TYR A 105 -7.47 -1.00 1.66
CA TYR A 105 -6.85 0.24 1.22
C TYR A 105 -7.39 0.69 -0.14
N LEU A 106 -7.46 -0.22 -1.10
CA LEU A 106 -8.01 0.05 -2.42
C LEU A 106 -9.47 0.48 -2.38
N LEU A 107 -10.31 -0.17 -1.56
CA LEU A 107 -11.71 0.20 -1.40
C LEU A 107 -11.87 1.59 -0.79
N ILE A 108 -11.04 1.94 0.17
CA ILE A 108 -11.00 3.26 0.80
C ILE A 108 -10.57 4.32 -0.20
N MET A 109 -9.53 4.07 -0.98
CA MET A 109 -9.07 4.99 -2.01
C MET A 109 -10.13 5.22 -3.08
N LYS A 110 -10.83 4.16 -3.48
CA LYS A 110 -11.95 4.24 -4.43
C LYS A 110 -13.07 5.11 -3.91
N LYS A 111 -13.45 4.92 -2.64
CA LYS A 111 -14.47 5.75 -1.99
C LYS A 111 -14.03 7.21 -1.90
N ALA A 112 -12.77 7.46 -1.55
CA ALA A 112 -12.22 8.81 -1.51
C ALA A 112 -12.26 9.50 -2.89
N GLU A 113 -11.95 8.77 -3.93
CA GLU A 113 -12.04 9.26 -5.31
C GLU A 113 -13.48 9.62 -5.68
N GLU A 114 -14.44 8.76 -5.37
CA GLU A 114 -15.86 9.00 -5.62
C GLU A 114 -16.38 10.22 -4.85
N ASP A 115 -16.06 10.32 -3.55
CA ASP A 115 -16.45 11.46 -2.71
C ASP A 115 -15.85 12.78 -3.22
N THR A 116 -14.60 12.73 -3.67
CA THR A 116 -13.90 13.90 -4.26
C THR A 116 -14.57 14.34 -5.55
N LYS A 117 -14.86 13.44 -6.45
CA LYS A 117 -15.56 13.73 -7.70
C LYS A 117 -16.94 14.34 -7.45
N GLN A 118 -17.67 13.78 -6.50
CA GLN A 118 -18.99 14.29 -6.13
C GLN A 118 -18.92 15.70 -5.57
N LEU A 119 -17.96 15.99 -4.72
CA LEU A 119 -17.76 17.32 -4.16
C LEU A 119 -17.36 18.34 -5.24
N ILE A 120 -16.51 17.96 -6.17
CA ILE A 120 -16.15 18.81 -7.34
C ILE A 120 -17.40 19.16 -8.15
N LEU A 121 -18.26 18.19 -8.44
CA LEU A 121 -19.50 18.42 -9.17
C LEU A 121 -20.42 19.39 -8.43
N GLU A 122 -20.58 19.24 -7.12
CA GLU A 122 -21.39 20.15 -6.30
C GLU A 122 -20.84 21.59 -6.32
N VAL A 123 -19.51 21.75 -6.27
CA VAL A 123 -18.85 23.05 -6.38
C VAL A 123 -19.10 23.68 -7.75
N GLU A 124 -18.91 22.92 -8.81
CA GLU A 124 -19.13 23.39 -10.20
C GLU A 124 -20.57 23.80 -10.42
N GLU A 125 -21.54 23.00 -10.00
CA GLU A 125 -22.97 23.32 -10.10
C GLU A 125 -23.32 24.61 -9.36
N LYS A 126 -22.77 24.79 -8.16
CA LYS A 126 -23.00 25.98 -7.35
C LYS A 126 -22.40 27.23 -8.00
N LEU A 127 -21.21 27.13 -8.55
CA LEU A 127 -20.55 28.23 -9.26
C LEU A 127 -21.33 28.60 -10.53
N LEU A 128 -21.78 27.63 -11.30
CA LEU A 128 -22.57 27.86 -12.51
C LEU A 128 -23.95 28.50 -12.20
N ALA A 129 -24.57 28.09 -11.11
CA ALA A 129 -25.87 28.64 -10.68
C ALA A 129 -25.79 30.10 -10.24
N ASN A 130 -24.60 30.65 -9.95
CA ASN A 130 -24.39 32.02 -9.51
C ASN A 130 -23.77 32.95 -10.61
N ILE A 131 -23.63 32.44 -11.81
CA ILE A 131 -23.28 33.24 -12.97
C ILE A 131 -24.56 33.79 -13.60
#